data_1e19bc67ed6f4b3c4c39dfb544e5ad98
#
_entry.id   1e19bc67ed6f4b3c4c39dfb544e5ad98
#
_cell.length_a   1.000
_cell.length_b   1.000
_cell.length_c   1.000
_cell.angle_alpha   90.00
_cell.angle_beta   90.00
_cell.angle_gamma   90.00
#
_symmetry.space_group_name_H-M   'P 1'
#
loop_
_entity.id
_entity.type
_entity.pdbx_description
1 polymer ?
#
loop_
_entity_poly.entity_id
_entity_poly.type
_entity_poly.pdbx_seq_one_letter_code
_entity_poly.pdbx_strand_id
1 'polypeptide(L)'
;SVNRFCSSGLQTIAMAAQRVIVDKVPVMVAGGVESISCVQNEANRHMIMEAWLQQNKPEVYWPMLQTAETVAKRYNIARELQDQYGARSQQRAAAAQAAGKFNDEIVPITVTMGVADKASGRLFTQEVTVSADEGIRADTTYEAVAKIKPAIPGGVIAAGNASQFSDGGGAVVVM
;
A
#
# COMPACT_ATOMS: atom_id res chain seq x y z
N SER A 1 -16.21 12.97 4.16
CA SER A 1 -15.02 12.28 3.64
C SER A 1 -13.76 12.97 4.13
N VAL A 2 -12.69 12.22 4.22
CA VAL A 2 -11.40 12.67 4.69
C VAL A 2 -10.29 12.04 3.84
N ASN A 3 -9.24 12.80 3.60
CA ASN A 3 -8.03 12.29 2.97
C ASN A 3 -6.81 12.73 3.79
N ARG A 4 -6.04 11.77 4.27
CA ARG A 4 -4.72 11.93 4.89
C ARG A 4 -3.75 10.91 4.32
N PHE A 5 -3.83 10.64 3.04
CA PHE A 5 -3.01 9.64 2.33
C PHE A 5 -3.07 8.28 3.06
N CYS A 6 -1.95 7.66 3.32
CA CYS A 6 -1.86 6.35 3.98
C CYS A 6 -2.48 6.32 5.41
N SER A 7 -2.70 7.46 6.04
CA SER A 7 -3.34 7.57 7.37
C SER A 7 -4.86 7.77 7.31
N SER A 8 -5.47 7.77 6.12
CA SER A 8 -6.91 8.01 5.96
C SER A 8 -7.76 6.97 6.70
N GLY A 9 -7.36 5.69 6.64
CA GLY A 9 -8.05 4.61 7.36
C GLY A 9 -8.05 4.82 8.88
N LEU A 10 -6.90 5.14 9.46
CA LEU A 10 -6.80 5.47 10.89
C LEU A 10 -7.68 6.68 11.25
N GLN A 11 -7.66 7.72 10.41
CA GLN A 11 -8.46 8.93 10.66
C GLN A 11 -9.96 8.66 10.61
N THR A 12 -10.44 7.85 9.65
CA THR A 12 -11.87 7.50 9.55
C THR A 12 -12.34 6.68 10.74
N ILE A 13 -11.53 5.73 11.21
CA ILE A 13 -11.83 4.95 12.42
C ILE A 13 -11.88 5.85 13.66
N ALA A 14 -10.92 6.75 13.84
CA ALA A 14 -10.90 7.69 14.95
C ALA A 14 -12.13 8.60 14.95
N MET A 15 -12.54 9.10 13.77
CA MET A 15 -13.75 9.92 13.64
C MET A 15 -15.04 9.12 13.96
N ALA A 16 -15.13 7.87 13.51
CA ALA A 16 -16.24 6.98 13.84
C ALA A 16 -16.31 6.70 15.34
N ALA A 17 -15.16 6.40 15.96
CA ALA A 17 -15.07 6.17 17.40
C ALA A 17 -15.47 7.41 18.22
N GLN A 18 -15.09 8.61 17.79
CA GLN A 18 -15.52 9.86 18.42
C GLN A 18 -17.07 10.01 18.39
N ARG A 19 -17.71 9.67 17.27
CA ARG A 19 -19.16 9.70 17.15
C ARG A 19 -19.84 8.70 18.11
N VAL A 20 -19.28 7.50 18.22
CA VAL A 20 -19.79 6.48 19.16
C VAL A 20 -19.61 6.95 20.60
N ILE A 21 -18.42 7.43 20.97
CA ILE A 21 -18.09 7.79 22.35
C ILE A 21 -18.77 9.09 22.79
N VAL A 22 -18.71 10.14 21.97
CA VAL A 22 -19.17 11.49 22.35
C VAL A 22 -20.64 11.67 22.07
N ASP A 23 -21.06 11.36 20.84
CA ASP A 23 -22.44 11.60 20.39
C ASP A 23 -23.38 10.42 20.69
N LYS A 24 -22.84 9.35 21.29
CA LYS A 24 -23.62 8.14 21.65
C LYS A 24 -24.34 7.47 20.46
N VAL A 25 -23.77 7.62 19.26
CA VAL A 25 -24.25 6.88 18.09
C VAL A 25 -23.93 5.40 18.33
N PRO A 26 -24.91 4.49 18.24
CA PRO A 26 -24.69 3.10 18.65
C PRO A 26 -23.73 2.33 17.75
N VAL A 27 -23.73 2.63 16.46
CA VAL A 27 -22.90 1.93 15.47
C VAL A 27 -22.49 2.89 14.36
N MET A 28 -21.23 2.83 13.96
CA MET A 28 -20.67 3.55 12.83
C MET A 28 -19.90 2.59 11.92
N VAL A 29 -19.89 2.87 10.62
CA VAL A 29 -19.01 2.18 9.66
C VAL A 29 -17.92 3.15 9.23
N ALA A 30 -16.67 2.72 9.34
CA ALA A 30 -15.53 3.44 8.84
C ALA A 30 -14.89 2.62 7.71
N GLY A 31 -14.63 3.26 6.57
CA GLY A 31 -14.06 2.56 5.44
C GLY A 31 -13.34 3.50 4.48
N GLY A 32 -12.69 2.91 3.50
CA GLY A 32 -12.00 3.62 2.44
C GLY A 32 -11.75 2.74 1.23
N VAL A 33 -11.51 3.39 0.11
CA VAL A 33 -11.13 2.77 -1.15
C VAL A 33 -10.00 3.57 -1.78
N GLU A 34 -9.06 2.89 -2.39
CA GLU A 34 -7.99 3.50 -3.17
C GLU A 34 -7.77 2.73 -4.46
N SER A 35 -7.55 3.45 -5.54
CA SER A 35 -7.11 2.90 -6.82
C SER A 35 -5.91 3.69 -7.31
N ILE A 36 -4.73 3.22 -6.98
CA ILE A 36 -3.47 3.84 -7.41
C ILE A 36 -3.30 3.68 -8.92
N SER A 37 -3.63 2.49 -9.44
CA SER A 37 -3.46 2.19 -10.86
C SER A 37 -4.33 3.05 -11.79
N CYS A 38 -5.53 3.44 -11.34
CA CYS A 38 -6.45 4.25 -12.14
C CYS A 38 -6.33 5.76 -11.89
N VAL A 39 -5.90 6.19 -10.70
CA VAL A 39 -6.06 7.59 -10.26
C VAL A 39 -4.72 8.32 -10.17
N GLN A 40 -3.65 7.66 -9.75
CA GLN A 40 -2.42 8.36 -9.37
C GLN A 40 -1.76 9.11 -10.54
N ASN A 41 -1.82 8.55 -11.74
CA ASN A 41 -1.24 9.16 -12.94
C ASN A 41 -2.12 10.27 -13.53
N GLU A 42 -3.43 10.23 -13.21
CA GLU A 42 -4.43 11.18 -13.69
C GLU A 42 -4.72 12.32 -12.70
N ALA A 43 -4.03 12.33 -11.56
CA ALA A 43 -4.21 13.36 -10.56
C ALA A 43 -3.80 14.73 -11.09
N ASN A 44 -4.65 15.74 -10.88
CA ASN A 44 -4.31 17.12 -11.19
C ASN A 44 -3.16 17.58 -10.28
N ARG A 45 -2.03 17.86 -10.90
CA ARG A 45 -0.80 18.33 -10.21
C ARG A 45 -0.53 19.81 -10.43
N HIS A 46 -1.42 20.53 -11.11
CA HIS A 46 -1.26 21.95 -11.31
C HIS A 46 -1.30 22.69 -9.97
N MET A 47 -0.27 23.45 -9.67
CA MET A 47 -0.09 24.20 -8.42
C MET A 47 -0.22 23.38 -7.12
N ILE A 48 0.09 22.09 -7.18
CA ILE A 48 0.02 21.20 -6.00
C ILE A 48 1.08 21.54 -4.94
N MET A 49 2.17 22.17 -5.37
CA MET A 49 3.28 22.58 -4.50
C MET A 49 3.21 24.07 -4.24
N GLU A 50 3.22 24.43 -2.96
CA GLU A 50 3.28 25.82 -2.53
C GLU A 50 4.74 26.32 -2.59
N ALA A 51 4.99 27.49 -3.19
CA ALA A 51 6.34 27.99 -3.51
C ALA A 51 7.21 28.22 -2.26
N TRP A 52 6.63 28.77 -1.20
CA TRP A 52 7.37 29.02 0.04
C TRP A 52 7.78 27.69 0.72
N LEU A 53 6.86 26.70 0.75
CA LEU A 53 7.17 25.37 1.29
C LEU A 53 8.23 24.65 0.46
N GLN A 54 8.17 24.73 -0.87
CA GLN A 54 9.22 24.19 -1.74
C GLN A 54 10.60 24.76 -1.41
N GLN A 55 10.66 26.06 -1.13
CA GLN A 55 11.91 26.75 -0.87
C GLN A 55 12.41 26.55 0.57
N ASN A 56 11.51 26.54 1.56
CA ASN A 56 11.86 26.57 2.97
C ASN A 56 11.65 25.27 3.72
N LYS A 57 10.82 24.36 3.20
CA LYS A 57 10.48 23.06 3.78
C LYS A 57 10.25 21.99 2.70
N PRO A 58 11.23 21.76 1.81
CA PRO A 58 11.07 20.85 0.67
C PRO A 58 10.73 19.41 1.10
N GLU A 59 11.07 19.02 2.32
CA GLU A 59 10.82 17.69 2.87
C GLU A 59 9.33 17.32 2.88
N VAL A 60 8.43 18.29 2.93
CA VAL A 60 6.98 18.07 2.87
C VAL A 60 6.57 17.40 1.57
N TYR A 61 7.32 17.63 0.51
CA TYR A 61 7.04 17.12 -0.84
C TYR A 61 7.93 15.93 -1.23
N TRP A 62 8.77 15.44 -0.34
CA TRP A 62 9.61 14.29 -0.64
C TRP A 62 8.76 13.05 -0.95
N PRO A 63 9.10 12.31 -2.00
CA PRO A 63 8.50 11.00 -2.20
C PRO A 63 8.88 10.06 -1.06
N MET A 64 8.01 9.08 -0.79
CA MET A 64 8.21 8.13 0.31
C MET A 64 9.53 7.36 0.22
N LEU A 65 10.02 7.11 -0.99
CA LEU A 65 11.34 6.51 -1.21
C LEU A 65 12.46 7.35 -0.58
N GLN A 66 12.47 8.65 -0.81
CA GLN A 66 13.48 9.56 -0.23
C GLN A 66 13.33 9.66 1.29
N THR A 67 12.09 9.66 1.79
CA THR A 67 11.83 9.63 3.24
C THR A 67 12.37 8.35 3.85
N ALA A 68 12.14 7.19 3.25
CA ALA A 68 12.62 5.91 3.73
C ALA A 68 14.16 5.82 3.74
N GLU A 69 14.82 6.29 2.68
CA GLU A 69 16.30 6.39 2.64
C GLU A 69 16.84 7.29 3.76
N THR A 70 16.17 8.42 4.00
CA THR A 70 16.54 9.34 5.09
C THR A 70 16.38 8.70 6.47
N VAL A 71 15.30 7.96 6.69
CA VAL A 71 15.07 7.22 7.94
C VAL A 71 16.12 6.13 8.13
N ALA A 72 16.37 5.34 7.10
CA ALA A 72 17.38 4.28 7.14
C ALA A 72 18.77 4.85 7.51
N LYS A 73 19.17 5.96 6.87
CA LYS A 73 20.43 6.65 7.17
C LYS A 73 20.46 7.24 8.58
N ARG A 74 19.39 7.93 9.00
CA ARG A 74 19.30 8.60 10.31
C ARG A 74 19.42 7.63 11.47
N TYR A 75 18.81 6.47 11.34
CA TYR A 75 18.77 5.45 12.41
C TYR A 75 19.75 4.30 12.17
N ASN A 76 20.62 4.41 11.16
CA ASN A 76 21.60 3.37 10.80
C ASN A 76 20.96 1.99 10.59
N ILE A 77 19.83 1.93 9.89
CA ILE A 77 19.14 0.69 9.60
C ILE A 77 19.80 0.05 8.37
N ALA A 78 20.55 -1.01 8.58
CA ALA A 78 21.25 -1.71 7.51
C ALA A 78 20.27 -2.31 6.49
N ARG A 79 20.66 -2.34 5.23
CA ARG A 79 19.94 -2.97 4.13
C ARG A 79 19.54 -4.42 4.45
N GLU A 80 20.44 -5.15 5.05
CA GLU A 80 20.24 -6.54 5.45
C GLU A 80 19.05 -6.73 6.38
N LEU A 81 18.91 -5.91 7.41
CA LEU A 81 17.79 -5.95 8.35
C LEU A 81 16.46 -5.63 7.66
N GLN A 82 16.46 -4.69 6.72
CA GLN A 82 15.30 -4.31 5.93
C GLN A 82 14.84 -5.48 5.05
N ASP A 83 15.79 -6.14 4.38
CA ASP A 83 15.51 -7.28 3.50
C ASP A 83 15.01 -8.50 4.28
N GLN A 84 15.59 -8.80 5.45
CA GLN A 84 15.09 -9.84 6.35
C GLN A 84 13.67 -9.56 6.82
N TYR A 85 13.37 -8.30 7.15
CA TYR A 85 12.02 -7.90 7.53
C TYR A 85 11.03 -8.06 6.38
N GLY A 86 11.39 -7.62 5.17
CA GLY A 86 10.57 -7.75 3.97
C GLY A 86 10.25 -9.22 3.65
N ALA A 87 11.28 -10.10 3.67
CA ALA A 87 11.10 -11.54 3.47
C ALA A 87 10.18 -12.15 4.53
N ARG A 88 10.40 -11.83 5.80
CA ARG A 88 9.55 -12.31 6.91
C ARG A 88 8.10 -11.82 6.78
N SER A 89 7.88 -10.59 6.31
CA SER A 89 6.53 -10.05 6.07
C SER A 89 5.78 -10.89 5.04
N GLN A 90 6.41 -11.18 3.91
CA GLN A 90 5.83 -12.03 2.87
C GLN A 90 5.52 -13.46 3.37
N GLN A 91 6.45 -14.07 4.09
CA GLN A 91 6.27 -15.41 4.66
C GLN A 91 5.11 -15.47 5.65
N ARG A 92 4.95 -14.45 6.49
CA ARG A 92 3.83 -14.36 7.45
C ARG A 92 2.50 -14.17 6.74
N ALA A 93 2.44 -13.32 5.72
CA ALA A 93 1.23 -13.11 4.93
C ALA A 93 0.83 -14.40 4.19
N ALA A 94 1.78 -15.08 3.56
CA ALA A 94 1.55 -16.36 2.89
C ALA A 94 1.05 -17.45 3.84
N ALA A 95 1.65 -17.56 5.01
CA ALA A 95 1.22 -18.52 6.04
C ALA A 95 -0.20 -18.21 6.55
N ALA A 96 -0.53 -16.94 6.74
CA ALA A 96 -1.87 -16.51 7.16
C ALA A 96 -2.92 -16.81 6.08
N GLN A 97 -2.60 -16.54 4.81
CA GLN A 97 -3.47 -16.85 3.68
C GLN A 97 -3.69 -18.37 3.55
N ALA A 98 -2.62 -19.17 3.62
CA ALA A 98 -2.71 -20.62 3.55
C ALA A 98 -3.51 -21.23 4.71
N ALA A 99 -3.48 -20.59 5.89
CA ALA A 99 -4.28 -20.97 7.05
C ALA A 99 -5.74 -20.45 6.99
N GLY A 100 -6.17 -19.80 5.91
CA GLY A 100 -7.53 -19.29 5.72
C GLY A 100 -7.91 -18.13 6.63
N LYS A 101 -6.94 -17.43 7.22
CA LYS A 101 -7.21 -16.37 8.22
C LYS A 101 -7.93 -15.14 7.64
N PHE A 102 -7.96 -14.99 6.33
CA PHE A 102 -8.61 -13.88 5.63
C PHE A 102 -9.98 -14.25 5.05
N ASN A 103 -10.39 -15.53 5.13
CA ASN A 103 -11.60 -16.02 4.43
C ASN A 103 -12.89 -15.32 4.89
N ASP A 104 -12.98 -14.95 6.16
CA ASP A 104 -14.18 -14.35 6.75
C ASP A 104 -14.27 -12.84 6.48
N GLU A 105 -13.19 -12.21 6.02
CA GLU A 105 -13.14 -10.76 5.78
C GLU A 105 -13.04 -10.38 4.30
N ILE A 106 -12.61 -11.29 3.44
CA ILE A 106 -12.51 -11.05 1.99
C ILE A 106 -13.88 -11.22 1.33
N VAL A 107 -14.33 -10.17 0.64
CA VAL A 107 -15.52 -10.19 -0.19
C VAL A 107 -15.09 -10.33 -1.64
N PRO A 108 -15.32 -11.48 -2.31
CA PRO A 108 -14.98 -11.64 -3.71
C PRO A 108 -15.71 -10.64 -4.61
N ILE A 109 -14.98 -10.10 -5.59
CA ILE A 109 -15.55 -9.17 -6.57
C ILE A 109 -15.22 -9.62 -7.99
N THR A 110 -16.22 -9.62 -8.88
CA THR A 110 -16.02 -9.90 -10.31
C THR A 110 -15.85 -8.58 -11.05
N VAL A 111 -14.77 -8.49 -11.80
CA VAL A 111 -14.39 -7.28 -12.56
C VAL A 111 -14.01 -7.65 -13.99
N THR A 112 -14.17 -6.69 -14.89
CA THR A 112 -13.65 -6.79 -16.25
C THR A 112 -12.21 -6.29 -16.27
N MET A 113 -11.26 -7.18 -16.48
CA MET A 113 -9.83 -6.88 -16.48
C MET A 113 -9.28 -6.80 -17.90
N GLY A 114 -8.47 -5.77 -18.17
CA GLY A 114 -7.66 -5.69 -19.39
C GLY A 114 -6.45 -6.64 -19.30
N VAL A 115 -6.30 -7.49 -20.29
CA VAL A 115 -5.22 -8.49 -20.36
C VAL A 115 -4.47 -8.33 -21.66
N ALA A 116 -3.14 -8.44 -21.61
CA ALA A 116 -2.30 -8.51 -22.79
C ALA A 116 -1.91 -9.97 -23.06
N ASP A 117 -2.20 -10.44 -24.26
CA ASP A 117 -1.66 -11.70 -24.74
C ASP A 117 -0.14 -11.59 -24.90
N LYS A 118 0.60 -12.40 -24.17
CA LYS A 118 2.07 -12.32 -24.12
C LYS A 118 2.76 -12.66 -25.43
N ALA A 119 2.12 -13.45 -26.28
CA ALA A 119 2.70 -13.90 -27.54
C ALA A 119 2.45 -12.90 -28.67
N SER A 120 1.24 -12.36 -28.76
CA SER A 120 0.82 -11.46 -29.84
C SER A 120 0.85 -9.97 -29.45
N GLY A 121 0.93 -9.64 -28.16
CA GLY A 121 0.77 -8.28 -27.65
C GLY A 121 -0.65 -7.73 -27.75
N ARG A 122 -1.62 -8.53 -28.17
CA ARG A 122 -3.01 -8.10 -28.34
C ARG A 122 -3.66 -7.87 -26.99
N LEU A 123 -4.33 -6.72 -26.85
CA LEU A 123 -5.14 -6.41 -25.69
C LEU A 123 -6.55 -6.96 -25.85
N PHE A 124 -7.08 -7.58 -24.81
CA PHE A 124 -8.47 -8.02 -24.71
C PHE A 124 -8.96 -7.85 -23.28
N THR A 125 -10.25 -7.97 -23.09
CA THR A 125 -10.88 -7.93 -21.77
C THR A 125 -11.41 -9.30 -21.40
N GLN A 126 -11.34 -9.65 -20.11
CA GLN A 126 -11.96 -10.85 -19.55
C GLN A 126 -12.57 -10.55 -18.19
N GLU A 127 -13.61 -11.28 -17.84
CA GLU A 127 -14.13 -11.27 -16.47
C GLU A 127 -13.26 -12.13 -15.58
N VAL A 128 -12.89 -11.54 -14.43
CA VAL A 128 -12.07 -12.19 -13.41
C VAL A 128 -12.72 -11.97 -12.04
N THR A 129 -12.85 -13.02 -11.25
CA THR A 129 -13.26 -12.90 -9.85
C THR A 129 -12.02 -12.83 -8.98
N VAL A 130 -11.81 -11.68 -8.36
CA VAL A 130 -10.73 -11.47 -7.38
C VAL A 130 -11.24 -11.88 -6.00
N SER A 131 -10.58 -12.86 -5.39
CA SER A 131 -10.97 -13.44 -4.09
C SER A 131 -9.80 -13.58 -3.12
N ALA A 132 -8.65 -13.02 -3.44
CA ALA A 132 -7.45 -13.02 -2.59
C ALA A 132 -6.54 -11.86 -2.96
N ASP A 133 -5.66 -11.47 -2.02
CA ASP A 133 -4.60 -10.50 -2.30
C ASP A 133 -3.60 -11.05 -3.33
N GLU A 134 -3.29 -10.27 -4.34
CA GLU A 134 -2.36 -10.64 -5.42
C GLU A 134 -0.89 -10.35 -5.09
N GLY A 135 -0.65 -9.52 -4.06
CA GLY A 135 0.69 -9.07 -3.68
C GLY A 135 1.51 -10.07 -2.87
N ILE A 136 0.91 -11.17 -2.40
CA ILE A 136 1.59 -12.16 -1.57
C ILE A 136 2.45 -13.06 -2.45
N ARG A 137 3.75 -13.16 -2.10
CA ARG A 137 4.75 -14.01 -2.77
C ARG A 137 5.27 -15.05 -1.78
N ALA A 138 4.67 -16.22 -1.79
CA ALA A 138 4.93 -17.29 -0.82
C ALA A 138 6.37 -17.84 -0.88
N ASP A 139 7.03 -17.73 -2.02
CA ASP A 139 8.39 -18.21 -2.28
C ASP A 139 9.47 -17.17 -1.96
N THR A 140 9.11 -16.04 -1.32
CA THR A 140 10.07 -14.99 -0.99
C THR A 140 11.06 -15.47 0.06
N THR A 141 12.36 -15.36 -0.27
CA THR A 141 13.48 -15.62 0.66
C THR A 141 14.33 -14.37 0.84
N TYR A 142 15.08 -14.31 1.93
CA TYR A 142 16.04 -13.24 2.17
C TYR A 142 17.07 -13.13 1.03
N GLU A 143 17.61 -14.25 0.56
CA GLU A 143 18.63 -14.30 -0.50
C GLU A 143 18.10 -13.79 -1.83
N ALA A 144 16.81 -13.97 -2.11
CA ALA A 144 16.17 -13.42 -3.30
C ALA A 144 15.98 -11.90 -3.17
N VAL A 145 15.50 -11.42 -2.02
CA VAL A 145 15.32 -9.99 -1.75
C VAL A 145 16.65 -9.24 -1.78
N ALA A 146 17.70 -9.79 -1.17
CA ALA A 146 19.03 -9.17 -1.11
C ALA A 146 19.67 -8.92 -2.49
N LYS A 147 19.27 -9.68 -3.52
CA LYS A 147 19.75 -9.51 -4.90
C LYS A 147 19.07 -8.37 -5.65
N ILE A 148 17.96 -7.84 -5.12
CA ILE A 148 17.21 -6.77 -5.79
C ILE A 148 17.99 -5.47 -5.66
N LYS A 149 18.25 -4.83 -6.79
CA LYS A 149 18.97 -3.55 -6.81
C LYS A 149 18.15 -2.46 -6.10
N PRO A 150 18.80 -1.57 -5.34
CA PRO A 150 18.15 -0.40 -4.77
C PRO A 150 17.48 0.46 -5.86
N ALA A 151 16.40 1.11 -5.50
CA ALA A 151 15.68 2.02 -6.40
C ALA A 151 16.47 3.29 -6.73
N ILE A 152 17.35 3.70 -5.80
CA ILE A 152 18.29 4.82 -5.97
C ILE A 152 19.73 4.23 -5.95
N PRO A 153 20.60 4.61 -6.88
CA PRO A 153 22.01 4.19 -6.83
C PRO A 153 22.65 4.54 -5.49
N GLY A 154 23.25 3.54 -4.84
CA GLY A 154 23.85 3.70 -3.51
C GLY A 154 22.87 3.75 -2.35
N GLY A 155 21.57 3.63 -2.60
CA GLY A 155 20.53 3.53 -1.58
C GLY A 155 20.37 2.14 -0.98
N VAL A 156 19.42 2.02 -0.06
CA VAL A 156 19.11 0.76 0.65
C VAL A 156 17.66 0.29 0.44
N ILE A 157 16.81 1.13 -0.12
CA ILE A 157 15.39 0.78 -0.37
C ILE A 157 15.26 0.12 -1.74
N ALA A 158 14.64 -1.04 -1.78
CA ALA A 158 14.41 -1.84 -2.98
C ALA A 158 12.99 -2.42 -2.98
N ALA A 159 12.53 -2.92 -4.12
CA ALA A 159 11.20 -3.49 -4.26
C ALA A 159 10.88 -4.62 -3.25
N GLY A 160 11.89 -5.37 -2.82
CA GLY A 160 11.70 -6.47 -1.87
C GLY A 160 11.56 -6.04 -0.39
N ASN A 161 11.97 -4.81 -0.05
CA ASN A 161 11.86 -4.26 1.30
C ASN A 161 10.94 -3.03 1.38
N ALA A 162 10.23 -2.71 0.30
CA ALA A 162 9.26 -1.64 0.22
C ALA A 162 7.82 -2.19 0.15
N SER A 163 6.85 -1.35 0.51
CA SER A 163 5.44 -1.67 0.35
C SER A 163 5.05 -1.71 -1.13
N GLN A 164 4.14 -2.60 -1.48
CA GLN A 164 3.54 -2.64 -2.80
C GLN A 164 2.49 -1.54 -2.95
N PHE A 165 2.29 -1.06 -4.17
CA PHE A 165 1.13 -0.25 -4.53
C PHE A 165 -0.05 -1.18 -4.77
N SER A 166 -1.16 -0.93 -4.08
CA SER A 166 -2.33 -1.80 -4.16
C SER A 166 -3.58 -0.98 -4.41
N ASP A 167 -4.45 -1.52 -5.26
CA ASP A 167 -5.84 -1.07 -5.37
C ASP A 167 -6.67 -1.90 -4.40
N GLY A 168 -7.62 -1.30 -3.73
CA GLY A 168 -8.44 -2.04 -2.79
C GLY A 168 -9.39 -1.17 -1.99
N GLY A 169 -10.28 -1.83 -1.26
CA GLY A 169 -11.22 -1.22 -0.33
C GLY A 169 -11.32 -2.03 0.95
N GLY A 170 -11.59 -1.34 2.05
CA GLY A 170 -11.81 -1.98 3.34
C GLY A 170 -12.75 -1.18 4.21
N ALA A 171 -13.46 -1.87 5.09
CA ALA A 171 -14.35 -1.24 6.05
C ALA A 171 -14.36 -1.99 7.38
N VAL A 172 -14.62 -1.25 8.45
CA VAL A 172 -14.80 -1.80 9.81
C VAL A 172 -16.03 -1.21 10.47
N VAL A 173 -16.66 -1.99 11.33
CA VAL A 173 -17.75 -1.54 12.20
C VAL A 173 -17.15 -1.08 13.52
N VAL A 174 -17.58 0.09 13.99
CA VAL A 174 -17.18 0.70 15.26
C VAL A 174 -18.41 0.87 16.13
N MET A 175 -18.40 0.30 17.35
CA MET A 175 -19.50 0.36 18.31
C MET A 175 -19.00 0.31 19.75
#